data_b89d462fec8a04a0bcaee492050b0849
#
_entry.id   b89d462fec8a04a0bcaee492050b0849
#
_cell.length_a   1.000
_cell.length_b   1.000
_cell.length_c   1.000
_cell.angle_alpha   90.00
_cell.angle_beta   90.00
_cell.angle_gamma   90.00
#
_symmetry.space_group_name_H-M   'P 1'
#
loop_
_entity.id
_entity.type
_entity.pdbx_description
1 polymer ?
#
loop_
_entity_poly.entity_id
_entity_poly.type
_entity_poly.pdbx_seq_one_letter_code
_entity_poly.pdbx_strand_id
1 'polypeptide(L)'
;MNIQQYVKVILSKSCETQPIELVYQGMRLYFGELDYFYSNRVEEGIIIFWDEDKLIVSPVFHKKEKNCSICFLEHRRKFKIDDSIGRDGDTIEIEDNNLFEEKFLYVISNLIQVKSQPPLFDYFIIEDWKISKCQFFRIANCDTCISNRESVEEILATGNSRCQASSLREKLGDYSAYIQLGNSDTGIFNRELTTLLDNGVTVELQYSLSNNEIISGIGIDKSYKRAKAKAFLEAMERYSGITSKGQKRYWFSIEDLRGKSIDFLNPNDYFLELEKEEVASTNKFFWLPAYNYQSNDYALIPEDFIIYKTERTPESKKLMNMSSNGHAIGNSYKEAVIFSLFEMYERDHFLVHWYEKQPPQEINQDSILDEDIHHYLSMIKNLGYEVSIYQMLSSKVISIYWTIARGKNGSKFATYSAAGAHLFGKTAIISALKELYFALYIYDEDVEHIKENGRQMQAQDVKTVADHAIYYSIEDRSIQFNFLKGVEVIDFEIKDDYSIELDSYYSDLLEFTNKLFGNFYIVDNTPKGLKEIGLCEVKVFVPGMQDMNFGYANQYINHQRIHLDGNQEVPIHPFP
;
A
#
# COMPACT_ATOMS: atom_id res chain seq x y z
N MET A 1 8.19 45.87 -12.08
CA MET A 1 7.45 46.14 -10.83
C MET A 1 8.43 45.99 -9.69
N ASN A 2 8.36 46.86 -8.67
CA ASN A 2 9.18 46.66 -7.47
C ASN A 2 8.49 45.67 -6.49
N ILE A 3 9.22 45.18 -5.49
CA ILE A 3 8.70 44.16 -4.55
C ILE A 3 7.48 44.66 -3.77
N GLN A 4 7.44 45.95 -3.39
CA GLN A 4 6.30 46.52 -2.65
C GLN A 4 5.02 46.56 -3.50
N GLN A 5 5.15 46.87 -4.79
CA GLN A 5 4.03 46.80 -5.71
C GLN A 5 3.57 45.37 -5.91
N TYR A 6 4.49 44.42 -5.97
CA TYR A 6 4.20 42.98 -6.10
C TYR A 6 3.41 42.47 -4.90
N VAL A 7 3.85 42.78 -3.67
CA VAL A 7 3.13 42.40 -2.44
C VAL A 7 1.73 43.03 -2.38
N LYS A 8 1.58 44.29 -2.79
CA LYS A 8 0.25 44.93 -2.84
C LYS A 8 -0.71 44.21 -3.80
N VAL A 9 -0.21 43.78 -4.96
CA VAL A 9 -1.03 43.01 -5.92
C VAL A 9 -1.42 41.64 -5.33
N ILE A 10 -0.50 40.96 -4.67
CA ILE A 10 -0.81 39.70 -3.96
C ILE A 10 -1.93 39.91 -2.95
N LEU A 11 -1.81 40.92 -2.08
CA LEU A 11 -2.79 41.22 -1.05
C LEU A 11 -4.16 41.63 -1.59
N SER A 12 -4.20 42.27 -2.77
CA SER A 12 -5.46 42.65 -3.42
C SER A 12 -6.22 41.47 -4.05
N LYS A 13 -5.64 40.26 -4.03
CA LYS A 13 -6.17 39.07 -4.72
C LYS A 13 -6.46 39.31 -6.22
N SER A 14 -5.91 40.35 -6.81
CA SER A 14 -6.14 40.69 -8.22
C SER A 14 -5.10 40.00 -9.10
N CYS A 15 -5.55 39.05 -9.91
CA CYS A 15 -4.73 38.39 -10.93
C CYS A 15 -5.24 38.72 -12.31
N GLU A 16 -4.32 38.85 -13.25
CA GLU A 16 -4.59 38.88 -14.69
C GLU A 16 -4.58 37.44 -15.22
N THR A 17 -5.05 37.24 -16.46
CA THR A 17 -5.05 35.91 -17.14
C THR A 17 -3.65 35.30 -17.31
N GLN A 18 -2.60 36.13 -17.18
CA GLN A 18 -1.21 35.66 -17.13
C GLN A 18 -0.57 36.02 -15.79
N PRO A 19 0.36 35.18 -15.27
CA PRO A 19 0.98 35.45 -14.01
C PRO A 19 1.86 36.68 -14.03
N ILE A 20 1.84 37.40 -12.93
CA ILE A 20 2.72 38.54 -12.71
C ILE A 20 4.08 38.02 -12.27
N GLU A 21 5.13 38.32 -13.01
CA GLU A 21 6.50 37.89 -12.75
C GLU A 21 7.32 38.97 -12.05
N LEU A 22 8.09 38.55 -11.05
CA LEU A 22 9.11 39.38 -10.40
C LEU A 22 10.39 38.57 -10.22
N VAL A 23 11.56 39.20 -10.41
CA VAL A 23 12.85 38.58 -10.04
C VAL A 23 13.31 39.14 -8.70
N TYR A 24 13.51 38.26 -7.71
CA TYR A 24 14.00 38.61 -6.38
C TYR A 24 15.16 37.71 -5.98
N GLN A 25 16.29 38.27 -5.58
CA GLN A 25 17.53 37.54 -5.24
C GLN A 25 17.95 36.49 -6.31
N GLY A 26 17.74 36.80 -7.58
CA GLY A 26 18.06 35.91 -8.70
C GLY A 26 17.02 34.81 -8.97
N MET A 27 15.95 34.73 -8.18
CA MET A 27 14.86 33.76 -8.34
C MET A 27 13.64 34.42 -8.98
N ARG A 28 12.95 33.74 -9.87
CA ARG A 28 11.69 34.18 -10.46
C ARG A 28 10.53 33.83 -9.54
N LEU A 29 9.69 34.80 -9.27
CA LEU A 29 8.45 34.66 -8.50
C LEU A 29 7.29 34.88 -9.47
N TYR A 30 6.34 33.95 -9.47
CA TYR A 30 5.15 33.99 -10.31
C TYR A 30 3.92 34.07 -9.45
N PHE A 31 3.16 35.15 -9.51
CA PHE A 31 1.86 35.28 -8.86
C PHE A 31 0.75 35.22 -9.89
N GLY A 32 -0.22 34.31 -9.73
CA GLY A 32 -1.29 34.12 -10.71
C GLY A 32 -2.41 33.24 -10.17
N GLU A 33 -3.36 32.95 -11.04
CA GLU A 33 -4.45 32.05 -10.76
C GLU A 33 -3.99 30.58 -10.75
N LEU A 34 -4.57 29.78 -9.87
CA LEU A 34 -4.26 28.37 -9.72
C LEU A 34 -4.45 27.59 -11.03
N ASP A 35 -5.53 27.86 -11.76
CA ASP A 35 -5.84 27.19 -13.04
C ASP A 35 -4.78 27.45 -14.12
N TYR A 36 -4.17 28.64 -14.12
CA TYR A 36 -3.06 28.92 -15.02
C TYR A 36 -1.89 27.96 -14.76
N PHE A 37 -1.53 27.76 -13.50
CA PHE A 37 -0.39 26.90 -13.12
C PHE A 37 -0.66 25.40 -13.34
N TYR A 38 -1.89 24.96 -13.30
CA TYR A 38 -2.26 23.59 -13.70
C TYR A 38 -2.03 23.35 -15.20
N SER A 39 -2.28 24.37 -16.00
CA SER A 39 -2.14 24.28 -17.47
C SER A 39 -0.71 24.58 -17.95
N ASN A 40 0.08 25.30 -17.17
CA ASN A 40 1.38 25.82 -17.56
C ASN A 40 2.47 25.46 -16.53
N ARG A 41 3.33 24.52 -16.89
CA ARG A 41 4.45 24.12 -16.04
C ARG A 41 5.45 25.25 -15.82
N VAL A 42 5.75 25.55 -14.56
CA VAL A 42 6.87 26.42 -14.19
C VAL A 42 8.11 25.55 -14.00
N GLU A 43 9.13 25.76 -14.82
CA GLU A 43 10.37 24.97 -14.79
C GLU A 43 11.38 25.48 -13.75
N GLU A 44 11.36 26.78 -13.47
CA GLU A 44 12.29 27.43 -12.54
C GLU A 44 11.64 28.63 -11.86
N GLY A 45 11.66 28.65 -10.54
CA GLY A 45 11.09 29.73 -9.74
C GLY A 45 10.17 29.25 -8.62
N ILE A 46 9.42 30.17 -8.05
CA ILE A 46 8.41 29.94 -7.01
C ILE A 46 7.06 30.40 -7.56
N ILE A 47 6.03 29.57 -7.44
CA ILE A 47 4.66 29.98 -7.73
C ILE A 47 3.94 30.40 -6.45
N ILE A 48 3.13 31.45 -6.55
CA ILE A 48 2.38 32.04 -5.47
C ILE A 48 0.94 32.19 -5.96
N PHE A 49 -0.01 31.67 -5.22
CA PHE A 49 -1.43 31.71 -5.60
C PHE A 49 -2.34 31.67 -4.38
N TRP A 50 -3.55 32.15 -4.55
CA TRP A 50 -4.62 31.99 -3.56
C TRP A 50 -5.36 30.67 -3.79
N ASP A 51 -5.54 29.92 -2.72
CA ASP A 51 -6.36 28.71 -2.65
C ASP A 51 -7.41 29.00 -1.57
N GLU A 52 -8.61 29.36 -2.01
CA GLU A 52 -9.66 29.97 -1.19
C GLU A 52 -9.15 31.22 -0.44
N ASP A 53 -9.03 31.19 0.88
CA ASP A 53 -8.54 32.28 1.72
C ASP A 53 -7.06 32.13 2.14
N LYS A 54 -6.37 31.11 1.63
CA LYS A 54 -4.98 30.81 1.95
C LYS A 54 -4.06 31.23 0.81
N LEU A 55 -3.03 32.00 1.13
CA LEU A 55 -1.95 32.30 0.18
C LEU A 55 -0.90 31.20 0.24
N ILE A 56 -0.73 30.49 -0.84
CA ILE A 56 0.24 29.40 -0.98
C ILE A 56 1.51 29.94 -1.64
N VAL A 57 2.64 29.69 -1.01
CA VAL A 57 3.98 29.95 -1.55
C VAL A 57 4.66 28.60 -1.76
N SER A 58 4.80 28.18 -3.02
CA SER A 58 5.29 26.84 -3.39
C SER A 58 6.75 26.62 -3.03
N PRO A 59 7.23 25.37 -3.08
CA PRO A 59 8.66 25.10 -3.12
C PRO A 59 9.36 25.80 -4.27
N VAL A 60 10.68 25.95 -4.16
CA VAL A 60 11.51 26.40 -5.29
C VAL A 60 11.58 25.29 -6.33
N PHE A 61 11.25 25.61 -7.57
CA PHE A 61 11.41 24.70 -8.72
C PHE A 61 12.70 25.03 -9.46
N HIS A 62 13.48 24.03 -9.79
CA HIS A 62 14.72 24.15 -10.55
C HIS A 62 14.71 23.21 -11.74
N LYS A 63 15.13 23.72 -12.90
CA LYS A 63 15.16 22.96 -14.16
C LYS A 63 15.98 21.66 -14.07
N LYS A 64 17.02 21.64 -13.24
CA LYS A 64 17.93 20.50 -13.03
C LYS A 64 17.53 19.64 -11.83
N GLU A 65 16.69 20.14 -10.95
CA GLU A 65 16.24 19.41 -9.78
C GLU A 65 14.98 18.62 -10.11
N LYS A 66 14.79 17.54 -9.37
CA LYS A 66 13.69 16.60 -9.58
C LYS A 66 12.34 17.13 -9.06
N ASN A 67 12.22 18.45 -8.84
CA ASN A 67 11.02 19.10 -8.34
C ASN A 67 10.21 19.73 -9.47
N CYS A 68 8.91 19.49 -9.53
CA CYS A 68 8.03 19.90 -10.62
C CYS A 68 6.79 20.61 -10.06
N SER A 69 6.47 21.79 -10.63
CA SER A 69 5.31 22.58 -10.21
C SER A 69 4.00 21.82 -10.36
N ILE A 70 3.82 21.07 -11.44
CA ILE A 70 2.61 20.26 -11.65
C ILE A 70 2.51 19.13 -10.62
N CYS A 71 3.63 18.45 -10.26
CA CYS A 71 3.62 17.44 -9.18
C CYS A 71 3.17 18.04 -7.84
N PHE A 72 3.60 19.27 -7.52
CA PHE A 72 3.19 19.96 -6.31
C PHE A 72 1.69 20.28 -6.32
N LEU A 73 1.18 20.81 -7.41
CA LEU A 73 -0.25 21.13 -7.54
C LEU A 73 -1.13 19.88 -7.54
N GLU A 74 -0.72 18.83 -8.26
CA GLU A 74 -1.42 17.53 -8.24
C GLU A 74 -1.42 16.90 -6.85
N HIS A 75 -0.34 17.05 -6.10
CA HIS A 75 -0.31 16.60 -4.70
C HIS A 75 -1.35 17.34 -3.87
N ARG A 76 -1.41 18.67 -3.95
CA ARG A 76 -2.43 19.44 -3.21
C ARG A 76 -3.85 19.08 -3.63
N ARG A 77 -4.09 18.87 -4.93
CA ARG A 77 -5.41 18.46 -5.43
C ARG A 77 -5.80 17.06 -4.98
N LYS A 78 -4.86 16.12 -4.94
CA LYS A 78 -5.11 14.70 -4.68
C LYS A 78 -5.29 14.39 -3.22
N PHE A 79 -4.48 14.99 -2.38
CA PHE A 79 -4.58 14.84 -0.94
C PHE A 79 -5.42 16.01 -0.40
N LYS A 80 -6.54 15.67 0.23
CA LYS A 80 -7.32 16.64 1.00
C LYS A 80 -6.47 17.04 2.21
N ILE A 81 -5.66 18.08 2.03
CA ILE A 81 -4.82 18.61 3.09
C ILE A 81 -5.74 19.31 4.05
N ASP A 82 -5.89 18.76 5.26
CA ASP A 82 -6.58 19.42 6.34
C ASP A 82 -5.65 20.51 6.90
N ASP A 83 -5.74 21.68 6.27
CA ASP A 83 -4.95 22.84 6.69
C ASP A 83 -5.42 23.40 8.05
N SER A 84 -6.52 22.87 8.64
CA SER A 84 -7.05 23.30 9.95
C SER A 84 -6.27 22.73 11.14
N ILE A 85 -5.43 21.72 10.93
CA ILE A 85 -4.58 21.18 11.99
C ILE A 85 -3.42 22.17 12.19
N GLY A 86 -3.62 23.07 13.15
CA GLY A 86 -2.61 24.03 13.59
C GLY A 86 -1.33 23.31 13.97
N ARG A 87 -0.27 23.60 13.26
CA ARG A 87 1.06 23.00 13.47
C ARG A 87 1.75 23.79 14.56
N ASP A 88 1.76 23.25 15.75
CA ASP A 88 2.52 23.81 16.88
C ASP A 88 4.03 23.72 16.56
N GLY A 89 4.64 24.85 16.29
CA GLY A 89 6.10 24.94 16.28
C GLY A 89 6.68 25.96 15.31
N ASP A 90 6.11 26.14 14.12
CA ASP A 90 6.66 26.99 13.06
C ASP A 90 5.66 28.08 12.58
N THR A 91 4.68 28.47 13.40
CA THR A 91 3.71 29.51 13.05
C THR A 91 4.20 30.89 13.49
N ILE A 92 4.22 31.84 12.57
CA ILE A 92 4.60 33.24 12.83
C ILE A 92 3.35 34.09 12.69
N GLU A 93 2.90 34.76 13.75
CA GLU A 93 1.79 35.72 13.68
C GLU A 93 2.26 37.06 13.11
N ILE A 94 1.41 37.70 12.30
CA ILE A 94 1.67 38.99 11.64
C ILE A 94 0.66 40.01 12.18
N GLU A 95 1.16 41.04 12.82
CA GLU A 95 0.29 42.00 13.53
C GLU A 95 -0.25 43.15 12.63
N ASP A 96 0.39 43.46 11.49
CA ASP A 96 -0.08 44.47 10.55
C ASP A 96 0.46 44.31 9.11
N ASN A 97 -0.09 45.09 8.17
CA ASN A 97 0.28 45.07 6.73
C ASN A 97 1.74 45.47 6.42
N ASN A 98 2.38 46.29 7.24
CA ASN A 98 3.77 46.67 7.04
C ASN A 98 4.70 45.52 7.42
N LEU A 99 4.32 44.76 8.45
CA LEU A 99 5.03 43.57 8.86
C LEU A 99 4.86 42.42 7.85
N PHE A 100 3.76 42.38 7.09
CA PHE A 100 3.53 41.34 6.08
C PHE A 100 4.61 41.36 4.98
N GLU A 101 5.00 42.55 4.46
CA GLU A 101 6.03 42.63 3.45
C GLU A 101 7.36 42.03 3.94
N GLU A 102 7.79 42.41 5.15
CA GLU A 102 9.02 41.90 5.75
C GLU A 102 8.97 40.38 5.97
N LYS A 103 7.86 39.86 6.49
CA LYS A 103 7.67 38.45 6.74
C LYS A 103 7.55 37.64 5.44
N PHE A 104 6.84 38.17 4.45
CA PHE A 104 6.75 37.56 3.13
C PHE A 104 8.14 37.44 2.47
N LEU A 105 8.94 38.52 2.53
CA LEU A 105 10.31 38.52 2.02
C LEU A 105 11.21 37.55 2.79
N TYR A 106 11.01 37.43 4.10
CA TYR A 106 11.68 36.43 4.92
C TYR A 106 11.36 35.01 4.45
N VAL A 107 10.08 34.67 4.21
CA VAL A 107 9.65 33.38 3.66
C VAL A 107 10.34 33.09 2.32
N ILE A 108 10.29 34.02 1.39
CA ILE A 108 10.91 33.86 0.07
C ILE A 108 12.44 33.67 0.20
N SER A 109 13.08 34.50 1.03
CA SER A 109 14.53 34.38 1.26
C SER A 109 14.91 33.03 1.87
N ASN A 110 14.12 32.52 2.82
CA ASN A 110 14.33 31.19 3.39
C ASN A 110 14.20 30.09 2.33
N LEU A 111 13.16 30.12 1.50
CA LEU A 111 13.00 29.14 0.42
C LEU A 111 14.17 29.16 -0.57
N ILE A 112 14.71 30.33 -0.88
CA ILE A 112 15.86 30.48 -1.79
C ILE A 112 17.16 29.97 -1.15
N GLN A 113 17.35 30.20 0.15
CA GLN A 113 18.60 29.87 0.86
C GLN A 113 18.64 28.43 1.36
N VAL A 114 17.51 27.90 1.81
CA VAL A 114 17.39 26.54 2.30
C VAL A 114 17.26 25.59 1.10
N LYS A 115 18.33 24.85 0.81
CA LYS A 115 18.25 23.76 -0.15
C LYS A 115 17.43 22.63 0.44
N SER A 116 16.15 22.58 0.10
CA SER A 116 15.32 21.42 0.35
C SER A 116 15.94 20.19 -0.31
N GLN A 117 16.01 19.09 0.41
CA GLN A 117 16.56 17.85 -0.14
C GLN A 117 15.43 16.90 -0.55
N PRO A 118 15.46 16.35 -1.79
CA PRO A 118 14.51 15.33 -2.16
C PRO A 118 14.50 14.17 -1.14
N PRO A 119 13.34 13.59 -0.82
CA PRO A 119 12.02 13.81 -1.45
C PRO A 119 11.16 14.90 -0.81
N LEU A 120 11.65 15.61 0.21
CA LEU A 120 10.92 16.66 0.93
C LEU A 120 11.29 18.06 0.43
N PHE A 121 10.27 18.88 0.20
CA PHE A 121 10.42 20.25 -0.28
C PHE A 121 9.58 21.18 0.58
N ASP A 122 10.20 22.21 1.15
CA ASP A 122 9.51 23.20 1.96
C ASP A 122 8.62 24.10 1.12
N TYR A 123 7.43 24.42 1.62
CA TYR A 123 6.53 25.45 1.11
C TYR A 123 5.83 26.15 2.27
N PHE A 124 5.11 27.23 2.01
CA PHE A 124 4.45 28.00 3.06
C PHE A 124 2.98 28.28 2.74
N ILE A 125 2.19 28.30 3.81
CA ILE A 125 0.79 28.73 3.80
C ILE A 125 0.68 29.97 4.65
N ILE A 126 0.00 30.99 4.12
CA ILE A 126 -0.29 32.23 4.83
C ILE A 126 -1.81 32.36 4.90
N GLU A 127 -2.36 32.31 6.12
CA GLU A 127 -3.78 32.38 6.41
C GLU A 127 -3.99 33.19 7.69
N ASP A 128 -5.01 34.07 7.71
CA ASP A 128 -5.35 34.88 8.89
C ASP A 128 -4.14 35.54 9.57
N TRP A 129 -3.24 36.10 8.77
CA TRP A 129 -1.98 36.73 9.23
C TRP A 129 -0.99 35.78 9.91
N LYS A 130 -1.17 34.48 9.72
CA LYS A 130 -0.26 33.43 10.19
C LYS A 130 0.52 32.85 9.03
N ILE A 131 1.80 32.57 9.23
CA ILE A 131 2.65 31.89 8.27
C ILE A 131 2.99 30.52 8.82
N SER A 132 2.58 29.48 8.13
CA SER A 132 2.87 28.10 8.48
C SER A 132 3.84 27.49 7.47
N LYS A 133 4.93 26.94 7.96
CA LYS A 133 5.86 26.15 7.14
C LYS A 133 5.30 24.75 6.97
N CYS A 134 5.29 24.29 5.73
CA CYS A 134 4.81 22.99 5.34
C CYS A 134 5.85 22.23 4.53
N GLN A 135 5.69 20.93 4.41
CA GLN A 135 6.56 20.11 3.57
C GLN A 135 5.75 19.38 2.50
N PHE A 136 6.27 19.36 1.30
CA PHE A 136 5.74 18.60 0.19
C PHE A 136 6.59 17.34 -0.01
N PHE A 137 5.99 16.18 0.19
CA PHE A 137 6.59 14.89 -0.13
C PHE A 137 6.15 14.43 -1.52
N ARG A 138 7.10 14.39 -2.45
CA ARG A 138 6.80 13.98 -3.81
C ARG A 138 6.74 12.47 -3.92
N ILE A 139 5.54 11.88 -3.82
CA ILE A 139 5.34 10.44 -3.94
C ILE A 139 5.27 10.02 -5.41
N ALA A 140 4.44 10.71 -6.20
CA ALA A 140 4.18 10.35 -7.60
C ALA A 140 4.68 11.42 -8.58
N ASN A 141 4.83 11.03 -9.84
CA ASN A 141 5.07 11.95 -10.93
C ASN A 141 3.75 12.33 -11.61
N CYS A 142 3.67 13.55 -12.12
CA CYS A 142 2.62 13.95 -13.06
C CYS A 142 2.94 13.44 -14.47
N ASP A 143 1.95 13.48 -15.37
CA ASP A 143 2.10 13.03 -16.75
C ASP A 143 3.25 13.75 -17.49
N THR A 144 3.46 15.03 -17.18
CA THR A 144 4.58 15.82 -17.76
C THR A 144 5.96 15.28 -17.34
N CYS A 145 6.09 14.69 -16.15
CA CYS A 145 7.34 14.09 -15.69
C CYS A 145 7.57 12.69 -16.25
N ILE A 146 6.52 12.01 -16.70
CA ILE A 146 6.59 10.65 -17.27
C ILE A 146 7.25 10.67 -18.65
N SER A 147 6.98 11.69 -19.45
CA SER A 147 7.48 11.80 -20.83
C SER A 147 9.03 11.78 -20.97
N ASN A 148 9.76 11.98 -19.89
CA ASN A 148 11.22 12.01 -19.83
C ASN A 148 11.84 10.77 -19.16
N ARG A 149 11.16 9.62 -19.16
CA ARG A 149 11.62 8.43 -18.44
C ARG A 149 12.55 7.54 -19.22
N GLU A 150 13.44 6.94 -18.42
CA GLU A 150 14.37 5.86 -18.74
C GLU A 150 13.68 4.74 -19.54
N SER A 151 14.43 4.11 -20.41
CA SER A 151 13.94 2.94 -21.14
C SER A 151 13.61 1.79 -20.17
N VAL A 152 12.77 0.88 -20.63
CA VAL A 152 12.39 -0.30 -19.85
C VAL A 152 13.64 -1.10 -19.43
N GLU A 153 14.69 -1.14 -20.27
CA GLU A 153 15.97 -1.77 -19.98
C GLU A 153 16.73 -1.11 -18.83
N GLU A 154 16.65 0.23 -18.68
CA GLU A 154 17.28 0.96 -17.59
C GLU A 154 16.58 0.70 -16.24
N ILE A 155 15.28 0.45 -16.25
CA ILE A 155 14.50 0.11 -15.04
C ILE A 155 14.91 -1.26 -14.51
N LEU A 156 15.11 -2.27 -15.37
CA LEU A 156 15.59 -3.59 -14.96
C LEU A 156 17.04 -3.58 -14.51
N ALA A 157 17.90 -2.89 -15.24
CA ALA A 157 19.31 -2.78 -14.88
C ALA A 157 19.50 -2.12 -13.51
N THR A 158 18.66 -1.11 -13.17
CA THR A 158 18.69 -0.44 -11.87
C THR A 158 18.02 -1.27 -10.75
N GLY A 159 16.99 -2.06 -11.05
CA GLY A 159 16.37 -3.00 -10.11
C GLY A 159 17.35 -4.05 -9.59
N ASN A 160 18.18 -4.61 -10.47
CA ASN A 160 19.20 -5.60 -10.13
C ASN A 160 20.41 -5.02 -9.37
N SER A 161 20.72 -3.73 -9.50
CA SER A 161 21.95 -3.15 -8.92
C SER A 161 21.78 -2.56 -7.51
N ARG A 162 20.56 -2.49 -6.95
CA ARG A 162 20.29 -1.78 -5.69
C ARG A 162 20.09 -2.67 -4.46
N CYS A 163 20.26 -3.98 -4.60
CA CYS A 163 20.08 -4.90 -3.49
C CYS A 163 21.39 -5.18 -2.75
N GLN A 164 21.60 -4.49 -1.63
CA GLN A 164 22.61 -4.83 -0.63
C GLN A 164 21.99 -4.94 0.77
N ALA A 165 20.91 -5.67 0.93
CA ALA A 165 20.40 -5.99 2.26
C ALA A 165 20.74 -7.46 2.56
N SER A 166 21.51 -7.69 3.60
CA SER A 166 21.98 -9.02 4.01
C SER A 166 21.00 -9.76 4.94
N SER A 167 19.82 -9.21 5.24
CA SER A 167 18.83 -9.83 6.11
C SER A 167 17.42 -9.34 5.84
N LEU A 168 16.45 -10.25 5.90
CA LEU A 168 15.03 -9.95 5.81
C LEU A 168 14.58 -9.12 7.03
N ARG A 169 14.31 -7.83 6.83
CA ARG A 169 13.73 -6.87 7.82
C ARG A 169 14.34 -6.78 9.22
N GLU A 170 15.50 -7.36 9.50
CA GLU A 170 16.16 -7.12 10.80
C GLU A 170 16.56 -5.66 11.01
N LYS A 171 16.78 -4.94 9.92
CA LYS A 171 17.05 -3.50 9.94
C LYS A 171 16.11 -2.80 8.96
N LEU A 172 14.89 -2.49 9.39
CA LEU A 172 14.22 -1.33 8.80
C LEU A 172 15.22 -0.19 8.88
N GLY A 173 15.58 0.44 7.76
CA GLY A 173 16.59 1.51 7.72
C GLY A 173 16.38 2.60 8.76
N ASP A 174 16.99 3.73 8.65
CA ASP A 174 16.82 4.80 9.63
C ASP A 174 15.32 5.13 9.82
N TYR A 175 14.72 4.61 10.90
CA TYR A 175 13.32 4.86 11.27
C TYR A 175 12.98 6.34 11.33
N SER A 176 13.98 7.21 11.58
CA SER A 176 13.77 8.64 11.67
C SER A 176 13.27 9.24 10.37
N ALA A 177 13.73 8.72 9.23
CA ALA A 177 13.27 9.15 7.92
C ALA A 177 11.79 8.79 7.71
N TYR A 178 11.38 7.56 8.02
CA TYR A 178 9.98 7.12 7.86
C TYR A 178 9.04 7.84 8.83
N ILE A 179 9.48 8.11 10.06
CA ILE A 179 8.70 8.85 11.05
C ILE A 179 8.46 10.27 10.58
N GLN A 180 9.47 10.93 10.01
CA GLN A 180 9.32 12.28 9.46
C GLN A 180 8.36 12.31 8.27
N LEU A 181 8.38 11.28 7.41
CA LEU A 181 7.47 11.18 6.27
C LEU A 181 6.04 10.82 6.68
N GLY A 182 5.88 10.05 7.75
CA GLY A 182 4.59 9.59 8.27
C GLY A 182 3.92 10.59 9.21
N ASN A 183 4.01 11.90 8.96
CA ASN A 183 3.37 12.93 9.75
C ASN A 183 2.46 13.83 8.89
N SER A 184 1.60 14.63 9.53
CA SER A 184 0.71 15.56 8.85
C SER A 184 1.45 16.69 8.12
N ASP A 185 2.70 16.98 8.49
CA ASP A 185 3.48 18.09 7.92
C ASP A 185 3.86 17.83 6.47
N THR A 186 3.88 16.57 6.03
CA THR A 186 4.09 16.20 4.62
C THR A 186 2.85 16.42 3.76
N GLY A 187 1.69 16.68 4.39
CA GLY A 187 0.41 16.83 3.72
C GLY A 187 -0.17 15.55 3.11
N ILE A 188 0.45 14.38 3.35
CA ILE A 188 -0.06 13.08 2.89
C ILE A 188 -1.03 12.51 3.90
N PHE A 189 -0.60 12.44 5.17
CA PHE A 189 -1.40 11.90 6.23
C PHE A 189 -2.15 13.01 6.93
N ASN A 190 -3.47 12.94 6.92
CA ASN A 190 -4.33 13.91 7.58
C ASN A 190 -4.80 13.43 8.97
N ARG A 191 -4.55 12.17 9.30
CA ARG A 191 -4.90 11.63 10.61
C ARG A 191 -3.93 10.54 11.05
N GLU A 192 -3.54 10.60 12.33
CA GLU A 192 -2.82 9.56 13.03
C GLU A 192 -3.65 9.10 14.22
N LEU A 193 -3.92 7.81 14.30
CA LEU A 193 -4.57 7.17 15.44
C LEU A 193 -3.56 6.28 16.15
N THR A 194 -3.45 6.42 17.45
CA THR A 194 -2.53 5.62 18.27
C THR A 194 -3.31 4.95 19.38
N THR A 195 -3.23 3.62 19.46
CA THR A 195 -3.85 2.82 20.52
C THR A 195 -2.78 2.08 21.29
N LEU A 196 -2.81 2.21 22.62
CA LEU A 196 -1.94 1.46 23.50
C LEU A 196 -2.52 0.06 23.71
N LEU A 197 -1.68 -0.95 23.57
CA LEU A 197 -1.97 -2.34 23.84
C LEU A 197 -1.27 -2.75 25.15
N ASP A 198 -1.68 -3.86 25.76
CA ASP A 198 -1.03 -4.39 26.96
C ASP A 198 0.48 -4.65 26.76
N ASN A 199 0.90 -4.97 25.53
CA ASN A 199 2.30 -5.23 25.20
C ASN A 199 2.72 -4.59 23.89
N GLY A 200 2.45 -3.29 23.75
CA GLY A 200 2.86 -2.58 22.55
C GLY A 200 1.98 -1.39 22.20
N VAL A 201 2.04 -1.00 20.97
CA VAL A 201 1.28 0.12 20.43
C VAL A 201 0.91 -0.16 18.98
N THR A 202 -0.28 0.27 18.59
CA THR A 202 -0.66 0.39 17.20
C THR A 202 -0.61 1.84 16.78
N VAL A 203 -0.21 2.05 15.55
CA VAL A 203 -0.31 3.34 14.89
C VAL A 203 -1.03 3.11 13.56
N GLU A 204 -2.07 3.88 13.34
CA GLU A 204 -2.76 3.95 12.05
C GLU A 204 -2.51 5.32 11.44
N LEU A 205 -1.98 5.35 10.22
CA LEU A 205 -1.81 6.56 9.43
C LEU A 205 -2.86 6.58 8.33
N GLN A 206 -3.72 7.59 8.33
CA GLN A 206 -4.79 7.75 7.36
C GLN A 206 -4.50 8.92 6.42
N TYR A 207 -4.86 8.76 5.15
CA TYR A 207 -4.91 9.84 4.18
C TYR A 207 -6.19 9.76 3.35
N SER A 208 -6.70 10.92 2.95
CA SER A 208 -7.91 11.03 2.16
C SER A 208 -7.57 11.37 0.72
N LEU A 209 -8.17 10.66 -0.20
CA LEU A 209 -8.12 10.99 -1.62
C LEU A 209 -9.15 12.09 -1.96
N SER A 210 -8.99 12.74 -3.12
CA SER A 210 -9.90 13.79 -3.59
C SER A 210 -11.37 13.36 -3.73
N ASN A 211 -11.62 12.06 -3.85
CA ASN A 211 -12.97 11.47 -3.88
C ASN A 211 -13.54 11.17 -2.48
N ASN A 212 -12.93 11.67 -1.40
CA ASN A 212 -13.23 11.40 0.00
C ASN A 212 -12.99 9.95 0.45
N GLU A 213 -12.32 9.14 -0.35
CA GLU A 213 -11.92 7.82 0.07
C GLU A 213 -10.76 7.91 1.06
N ILE A 214 -10.89 7.21 2.18
CA ILE A 214 -9.84 7.10 3.20
C ILE A 214 -9.03 5.84 2.94
N ILE A 215 -7.73 5.99 2.91
CA ILE A 215 -6.77 4.89 2.85
C ILE A 215 -5.91 4.97 4.11
N SER A 216 -5.69 3.82 4.73
CA SER A 216 -4.88 3.74 5.94
C SER A 216 -3.81 2.67 5.83
N GLY A 217 -2.74 2.85 6.59
CA GLY A 217 -1.79 1.81 6.92
C GLY A 217 -1.69 1.66 8.42
N ILE A 218 -1.57 0.44 8.90
CA ILE A 218 -1.54 0.10 10.33
C ILE A 218 -0.21 -0.56 10.66
N GLY A 219 0.43 -0.10 11.71
CA GLY A 219 1.65 -0.71 12.23
C GLY A 219 1.51 -1.11 13.68
N ILE A 220 2.00 -2.29 14.01
CA ILE A 220 1.97 -2.87 15.35
C ILE A 220 3.39 -3.19 15.78
N ASP A 221 3.81 -2.67 16.92
CA ASP A 221 5.12 -3.00 17.50
C ASP A 221 5.17 -2.67 19.01
N LYS A 222 6.15 -3.21 19.72
CA LYS A 222 6.47 -2.80 21.11
C LYS A 222 6.97 -1.36 21.19
N SER A 223 7.46 -0.79 20.09
CA SER A 223 7.97 0.57 19.96
C SER A 223 7.07 1.41 19.07
N TYR A 224 6.61 2.56 19.55
CA TYR A 224 5.86 3.54 18.78
C TYR A 224 6.56 3.91 17.46
N LYS A 225 7.87 4.16 17.50
CA LYS A 225 8.64 4.50 16.29
C LYS A 225 8.59 3.41 15.24
N ARG A 226 8.67 2.14 15.65
CA ARG A 226 8.60 1.00 14.74
C ARG A 226 7.17 0.77 14.24
N ALA A 227 6.17 0.92 15.11
CA ALA A 227 4.77 0.84 14.72
C ALA A 227 4.44 1.90 13.67
N LYS A 228 4.85 3.16 13.90
CA LYS A 228 4.63 4.26 12.95
C LYS A 228 5.36 4.03 11.61
N ALA A 229 6.58 3.51 11.64
CA ALA A 229 7.31 3.16 10.42
C ALA A 229 6.58 2.07 9.61
N LYS A 230 6.05 1.03 10.27
CA LYS A 230 5.24 0.00 9.63
C LYS A 230 3.95 0.57 9.04
N ALA A 231 3.25 1.42 9.79
CA ALA A 231 2.05 2.10 9.31
C ALA A 231 2.32 2.94 8.05
N PHE A 232 3.46 3.64 8.03
CA PHE A 232 3.91 4.38 6.85
C PHE A 232 4.15 3.46 5.65
N LEU A 233 4.86 2.35 5.85
CA LEU A 233 5.17 1.40 4.77
C LEU A 233 3.88 0.81 4.19
N GLU A 234 2.96 0.35 5.02
CA GLU A 234 1.69 -0.20 4.56
C GLU A 234 0.81 0.85 3.86
N ALA A 235 0.75 2.07 4.38
CA ALA A 235 0.02 3.15 3.72
C ALA A 235 0.60 3.48 2.34
N MET A 236 1.93 3.43 2.17
CA MET A 236 2.59 3.65 0.89
C MET A 236 2.41 2.47 -0.08
N GLU A 237 2.39 1.26 0.40
CA GLU A 237 2.06 0.06 -0.38
C GLU A 237 0.64 0.18 -0.95
N ARG A 238 -0.34 0.49 -0.11
CA ARG A 238 -1.72 0.73 -0.53
C ARG A 238 -1.83 1.89 -1.52
N TYR A 239 -1.08 2.98 -1.30
CA TYR A 239 -1.02 4.08 -2.25
C TYR A 239 -0.51 3.64 -3.62
N SER A 240 0.55 2.85 -3.66
CA SER A 240 1.16 2.38 -4.90
C SER A 240 0.21 1.47 -5.68
N GLY A 241 -0.54 0.61 -4.98
CA GLY A 241 -1.50 -0.31 -5.60
C GLY A 241 -2.77 0.33 -6.16
N ILE A 242 -3.06 1.59 -5.82
CA ILE A 242 -4.25 2.30 -6.33
C ILE A 242 -3.95 3.25 -7.50
N THR A 243 -2.71 3.40 -7.91
CA THR A 243 -2.35 4.34 -8.97
C THR A 243 -1.16 3.87 -9.78
N SER A 244 -1.32 3.88 -11.09
CA SER A 244 -0.23 3.75 -12.05
C SER A 244 0.36 5.10 -12.47
N LYS A 245 -0.12 6.21 -11.89
CA LYS A 245 0.43 7.54 -12.18
C LYS A 245 1.93 7.57 -11.88
N GLY A 246 2.69 7.92 -12.91
CA GLY A 246 4.13 7.91 -12.80
C GLY A 246 4.80 6.66 -13.35
N GLN A 247 4.06 5.69 -13.84
CA GLN A 247 4.56 4.54 -14.60
C GLN A 247 4.36 4.72 -16.10
N LYS A 248 5.15 4.00 -16.89
CA LYS A 248 4.96 3.94 -18.33
C LYS A 248 3.81 3.01 -18.63
N ARG A 249 2.74 3.53 -19.21
CA ARG A 249 1.55 2.77 -19.60
C ARG A 249 1.45 2.71 -21.12
N TYR A 250 0.95 1.60 -21.64
CA TYR A 250 0.74 1.39 -23.05
C TYR A 250 -0.74 1.15 -23.32
N TRP A 251 -1.30 1.75 -24.35
CA TRP A 251 -2.69 1.60 -24.74
C TRP A 251 -2.79 0.76 -26.01
N PHE A 252 -3.01 -0.55 -25.82
CA PHE A 252 -3.04 -1.54 -26.91
C PHE A 252 -4.23 -2.49 -26.76
N SER A 253 -4.61 -3.09 -27.88
CA SER A 253 -5.44 -4.30 -27.92
C SER A 253 -4.52 -5.55 -27.93
N ILE A 254 -5.10 -6.72 -27.67
CA ILE A 254 -4.40 -8.01 -27.80
C ILE A 254 -3.87 -8.19 -29.23
N GLU A 255 -4.68 -7.80 -30.23
CA GLU A 255 -4.31 -7.85 -31.64
C GLU A 255 -3.12 -6.93 -31.96
N ASP A 256 -3.11 -5.70 -31.43
CA ASP A 256 -1.99 -4.78 -31.57
C ASP A 256 -0.67 -5.39 -31.05
N LEU A 257 -0.70 -6.07 -29.90
CA LEU A 257 0.49 -6.69 -29.29
C LEU A 257 1.00 -7.88 -30.10
N ARG A 258 0.10 -8.73 -30.56
CA ARG A 258 0.44 -9.86 -31.46
C ARG A 258 1.05 -9.36 -32.76
N GLY A 259 0.47 -8.31 -33.36
CA GLY A 259 1.01 -7.69 -34.58
C GLY A 259 2.39 -7.06 -34.43
N LYS A 260 2.76 -6.66 -33.20
CA LYS A 260 4.08 -6.07 -32.88
C LYS A 260 5.09 -7.10 -32.35
N SER A 261 4.69 -8.35 -32.19
CA SER A 261 5.53 -9.41 -31.58
C SER A 261 6.08 -9.03 -30.19
N ILE A 262 5.25 -8.33 -29.39
CA ILE A 262 5.57 -7.98 -28.02
C ILE A 262 5.09 -9.12 -27.12
N ASP A 263 5.93 -9.57 -26.18
CA ASP A 263 5.51 -10.56 -25.17
C ASP A 263 4.53 -9.95 -24.17
N PHE A 264 3.47 -10.68 -23.84
CA PHE A 264 2.43 -10.20 -22.92
C PHE A 264 1.68 -11.35 -22.27
N LEU A 265 1.17 -11.09 -21.07
CA LEU A 265 0.18 -11.96 -20.42
C LEU A 265 -1.17 -11.80 -21.14
N ASN A 266 -1.61 -12.85 -21.83
CA ASN A 266 -2.93 -12.82 -22.46
C ASN A 266 -4.03 -12.99 -21.39
N PRO A 267 -4.89 -11.98 -21.16
CA PRO A 267 -5.93 -12.07 -20.12
C PRO A 267 -6.93 -13.20 -20.37
N ASN A 268 -7.16 -13.60 -21.63
CA ASN A 268 -8.10 -14.65 -21.96
C ASN A 268 -7.62 -16.02 -21.49
N ASP A 269 -6.32 -16.29 -21.47
CA ASP A 269 -5.77 -17.55 -20.94
C ASP A 269 -6.06 -17.63 -19.43
N TYR A 270 -5.90 -16.52 -18.68
CA TYR A 270 -6.24 -16.45 -17.28
C TYR A 270 -7.76 -16.52 -17.03
N PHE A 271 -8.57 -15.87 -17.87
CA PHE A 271 -10.04 -15.91 -17.75
C PHE A 271 -10.62 -17.29 -18.03
N LEU A 272 -9.97 -18.08 -18.89
CA LEU A 272 -10.36 -19.47 -19.11
C LEU A 272 -10.23 -20.29 -17.82
N GLU A 273 -9.15 -20.08 -17.05
CA GLU A 273 -8.94 -20.74 -15.76
C GLU A 273 -9.97 -20.34 -14.70
N LEU A 274 -10.54 -19.14 -14.83
CA LEU A 274 -11.55 -18.59 -13.92
C LEU A 274 -13.00 -18.78 -14.40
N GLU A 275 -13.20 -19.47 -15.52
CA GLU A 275 -14.51 -19.62 -16.19
C GLU A 275 -15.19 -18.26 -16.46
N LYS A 276 -14.39 -17.21 -16.78
CA LYS A 276 -14.88 -15.88 -17.12
C LYS A 276 -15.01 -15.69 -18.62
N GLU A 277 -15.87 -14.74 -19.00
CA GLU A 277 -16.04 -14.36 -20.41
C GLU A 277 -14.74 -13.79 -21.01
N GLU A 278 -14.43 -14.22 -22.23
CA GLU A 278 -13.28 -13.72 -22.97
C GLU A 278 -13.45 -12.24 -23.35
N VAL A 279 -12.32 -11.55 -23.35
CA VAL A 279 -12.24 -10.19 -23.88
C VAL A 279 -11.95 -10.22 -25.37
N ALA A 280 -12.73 -9.47 -26.16
CA ALA A 280 -12.48 -9.36 -27.59
C ALA A 280 -11.06 -8.85 -27.87
N SER A 281 -10.36 -9.53 -28.80
CA SER A 281 -8.95 -9.24 -29.12
C SER A 281 -8.70 -7.80 -29.63
N THR A 282 -9.76 -7.13 -30.10
CA THR A 282 -9.75 -5.75 -30.58
C THR A 282 -9.96 -4.71 -29.48
N ASN A 283 -10.41 -5.12 -28.28
CA ASN A 283 -10.60 -4.20 -27.17
C ASN A 283 -9.26 -3.68 -26.66
N LYS A 284 -9.19 -2.37 -26.47
CA LYS A 284 -8.00 -1.70 -25.93
C LYS A 284 -8.11 -1.49 -24.45
N PHE A 285 -7.00 -1.65 -23.76
CA PHE A 285 -6.84 -1.36 -22.34
C PHE A 285 -5.39 -1.00 -22.03
N PHE A 286 -5.12 -0.54 -20.82
CA PHE A 286 -3.78 -0.19 -20.41
C PHE A 286 -2.97 -1.41 -20.01
N TRP A 287 -1.68 -1.36 -20.36
CA TRP A 287 -0.68 -2.37 -20.07
C TRP A 287 0.48 -1.75 -19.33
N LEU A 288 1.04 -2.50 -18.39
CA LEU A 288 2.25 -2.16 -17.65
C LEU A 288 3.38 -3.10 -18.01
N PRO A 289 4.65 -2.62 -18.00
CA PRO A 289 5.79 -3.50 -18.17
C PRO A 289 5.99 -4.37 -16.93
N ALA A 290 6.21 -5.65 -17.14
CA ALA A 290 6.47 -6.64 -16.12
C ALA A 290 7.69 -7.48 -16.47
N TYR A 291 8.46 -7.90 -15.48
CA TYR A 291 9.45 -8.95 -15.66
C TYR A 291 8.73 -10.30 -15.73
N ASN A 292 8.92 -11.03 -16.82
CA ASN A 292 8.41 -12.38 -17.02
C ASN A 292 9.51 -13.37 -16.60
N TYR A 293 9.23 -14.16 -15.56
CA TYR A 293 10.23 -15.07 -15.00
C TYR A 293 10.66 -16.14 -15.99
N GLN A 294 9.72 -16.72 -16.74
CA GLN A 294 10.00 -17.83 -17.65
C GLN A 294 10.85 -17.41 -18.86
N SER A 295 10.55 -16.26 -19.48
CA SER A 295 11.33 -15.73 -20.59
C SER A 295 12.61 -15.05 -20.13
N ASN A 296 12.73 -14.73 -18.85
CA ASN A 296 13.79 -13.90 -18.26
C ASN A 296 13.93 -12.55 -18.98
N ASP A 297 12.83 -11.98 -19.40
CA ASP A 297 12.73 -10.75 -20.18
C ASP A 297 11.46 -9.98 -19.82
N TYR A 298 11.22 -8.87 -20.52
CA TYR A 298 10.00 -8.07 -20.34
C TYR A 298 8.82 -8.65 -21.09
N ALA A 299 7.67 -8.55 -20.41
CA ALA A 299 6.36 -8.71 -21.01
C ALA A 299 5.44 -7.55 -20.60
N LEU A 300 4.33 -7.41 -21.30
CA LEU A 300 3.27 -6.51 -20.89
C LEU A 300 2.18 -7.27 -20.12
N ILE A 301 1.74 -6.72 -19.00
CA ILE A 301 0.63 -7.26 -18.19
C ILE A 301 -0.51 -6.23 -18.15
N PRO A 302 -1.79 -6.65 -18.22
CA PRO A 302 -2.90 -5.74 -18.07
C PRO A 302 -2.82 -4.94 -16.77
N GLU A 303 -3.00 -3.62 -16.85
CA GLU A 303 -2.97 -2.74 -15.68
C GLU A 303 -3.97 -3.17 -14.59
N ASP A 304 -5.14 -3.67 -14.99
CA ASP A 304 -6.19 -4.14 -14.08
C ASP A 304 -5.78 -5.36 -13.23
N PHE A 305 -4.73 -6.09 -13.59
CA PHE A 305 -4.19 -7.19 -12.78
C PHE A 305 -3.17 -6.70 -11.73
N ILE A 306 -2.72 -5.46 -11.87
CA ILE A 306 -1.72 -4.86 -11.00
C ILE A 306 -2.32 -3.79 -10.11
N ILE A 307 -3.07 -2.86 -10.68
CA ILE A 307 -3.65 -1.71 -9.97
C ILE A 307 -5.10 -2.02 -9.62
N TYR A 308 -5.40 -2.16 -8.33
CA TYR A 308 -6.74 -2.57 -7.90
C TYR A 308 -7.79 -1.44 -7.91
N LYS A 309 -7.37 -0.17 -7.99
CA LYS A 309 -8.26 1.00 -8.12
C LYS A 309 -7.84 1.92 -9.28
N THR A 310 -7.91 1.42 -10.51
CA THR A 310 -7.54 2.20 -11.69
C THR A 310 -8.45 3.40 -11.92
N GLU A 311 -7.85 4.59 -12.16
CA GLU A 311 -8.58 5.72 -12.75
C GLU A 311 -8.89 5.39 -14.21
N ARG A 312 -10.18 5.48 -14.58
CA ARG A 312 -10.65 5.02 -15.89
C ARG A 312 -10.87 6.14 -16.87
N THR A 313 -10.55 5.86 -18.13
CA THR A 313 -11.16 6.61 -19.23
C THR A 313 -12.54 6.02 -19.52
N PRO A 314 -13.50 6.81 -20.06
CA PRO A 314 -14.84 6.32 -20.43
C PRO A 314 -14.80 5.12 -21.38
N GLU A 315 -13.71 4.92 -22.10
CA GLU A 315 -13.53 3.90 -23.14
C GLU A 315 -12.93 2.59 -22.63
N SER A 316 -12.34 2.57 -21.41
CA SER A 316 -11.75 1.36 -20.85
C SER A 316 -12.74 0.58 -19.99
N LYS A 317 -13.09 -0.64 -20.41
CA LYS A 317 -13.78 -1.60 -19.55
C LYS A 317 -12.79 -2.21 -18.55
N LYS A 318 -13.23 -2.39 -17.32
CA LYS A 318 -12.46 -3.11 -16.29
C LYS A 318 -12.42 -4.59 -16.61
N LEU A 319 -11.23 -5.17 -16.64
CA LEU A 319 -11.07 -6.59 -16.89
C LEU A 319 -11.54 -7.40 -15.67
N MET A 320 -11.06 -7.03 -14.48
CA MET A 320 -11.51 -7.66 -13.24
C MET A 320 -11.21 -6.77 -12.02
N ASN A 321 -11.80 -7.13 -10.88
CA ASN A 321 -11.49 -6.49 -9.60
C ASN A 321 -10.37 -7.28 -8.92
N MET A 322 -9.22 -6.64 -8.74
CA MET A 322 -8.12 -7.17 -7.95
C MET A 322 -8.12 -6.53 -6.55
N SER A 323 -7.45 -7.18 -5.61
CA SER A 323 -7.17 -6.66 -4.28
C SER A 323 -5.70 -6.19 -4.18
N SER A 324 -5.28 -5.77 -2.99
CA SER A 324 -3.88 -5.46 -2.69
C SER A 324 -2.98 -6.71 -2.67
N ASN A 325 -3.53 -7.89 -2.84
CA ASN A 325 -2.83 -9.16 -2.77
C ASN A 325 -1.56 -9.18 -3.65
N GLY A 326 -0.43 -9.55 -3.07
CA GLY A 326 0.86 -9.59 -3.76
C GLY A 326 1.54 -8.23 -3.98
N HIS A 327 1.04 -7.14 -3.40
CA HIS A 327 1.79 -5.90 -3.24
C HIS A 327 2.71 -5.98 -2.02
N ALA A 328 3.93 -5.50 -2.11
CA ALA A 328 4.81 -5.42 -0.96
C ALA A 328 5.87 -4.33 -1.10
N ILE A 329 6.20 -3.69 0.04
CA ILE A 329 7.32 -2.76 0.16
C ILE A 329 8.49 -3.42 0.88
N GLY A 330 9.69 -3.26 0.32
CA GLY A 330 10.95 -3.69 0.92
C GLY A 330 12.02 -2.60 0.90
N ASN A 331 13.09 -2.82 1.67
CA ASN A 331 14.31 -2.01 1.61
C ASN A 331 15.12 -2.27 0.33
N SER A 332 14.75 -3.29 -0.40
CA SER A 332 15.33 -3.65 -1.69
C SER A 332 14.27 -4.30 -2.57
N TYR A 333 14.52 -4.33 -3.87
CA TYR A 333 13.65 -5.01 -4.82
C TYR A 333 13.45 -6.50 -4.46
N LYS A 334 14.55 -7.22 -4.16
CA LYS A 334 14.48 -8.64 -3.79
C LYS A 334 13.68 -8.87 -2.52
N GLU A 335 13.87 -8.03 -1.51
CA GLU A 335 13.09 -8.11 -0.27
C GLU A 335 11.60 -7.87 -0.54
N ALA A 336 11.25 -6.86 -1.35
CA ALA A 336 9.86 -6.59 -1.74
C ALA A 336 9.24 -7.79 -2.47
N VAL A 337 9.95 -8.42 -3.42
CA VAL A 337 9.48 -9.62 -4.12
C VAL A 337 9.27 -10.79 -3.16
N ILE A 338 10.18 -11.00 -2.21
CA ILE A 338 10.05 -12.06 -1.20
C ILE A 338 8.79 -11.87 -0.36
N PHE A 339 8.53 -10.65 0.13
CA PHE A 339 7.33 -10.39 0.92
C PHE A 339 6.06 -10.48 0.10
N SER A 340 6.08 -10.00 -1.14
CA SER A 340 4.98 -10.18 -2.07
C SER A 340 4.63 -11.66 -2.26
N LEU A 341 5.64 -12.51 -2.48
CA LEU A 341 5.43 -13.95 -2.58
C LEU A 341 4.95 -14.58 -1.26
N PHE A 342 5.44 -14.13 -0.11
CA PHE A 342 4.94 -14.63 1.18
C PHE A 342 3.43 -14.40 1.31
N GLU A 343 2.95 -13.20 0.99
CA GLU A 343 1.52 -12.90 1.02
C GLU A 343 0.73 -13.74 0.00
N MET A 344 1.25 -13.88 -1.22
CA MET A 344 0.62 -14.71 -2.25
C MET A 344 0.49 -16.17 -1.82
N TYR A 345 1.55 -16.76 -1.26
CA TYR A 345 1.56 -18.12 -0.76
C TYR A 345 0.61 -18.31 0.44
N GLU A 346 0.61 -17.36 1.36
CA GLU A 346 -0.25 -17.37 2.55
C GLU A 346 -1.71 -17.45 2.15
N ARG A 347 -2.13 -16.55 1.28
CA ARG A 347 -3.51 -16.43 0.85
C ARG A 347 -3.95 -17.58 -0.06
N ASP A 348 -3.10 -18.00 -0.99
CA ASP A 348 -3.37 -19.17 -1.84
C ASP A 348 -3.61 -20.43 -1.01
N HIS A 349 -2.68 -20.78 -0.12
CA HIS A 349 -2.80 -22.00 0.68
C HIS A 349 -3.99 -21.94 1.63
N PHE A 350 -4.23 -20.78 2.25
CA PHE A 350 -5.41 -20.59 3.07
C PHE A 350 -6.71 -20.86 2.28
N LEU A 351 -6.84 -20.28 1.09
CA LEU A 351 -8.04 -20.43 0.25
C LEU A 351 -8.20 -21.85 -0.28
N VAL A 352 -7.12 -22.54 -0.64
CA VAL A 352 -7.17 -23.97 -1.01
C VAL A 352 -7.74 -24.81 0.13
N HIS A 353 -7.17 -24.72 1.33
CA HIS A 353 -7.67 -25.45 2.49
C HIS A 353 -9.13 -25.09 2.82
N TRP A 354 -9.48 -23.80 2.68
CA TRP A 354 -10.83 -23.34 2.95
C TRP A 354 -11.86 -23.84 1.93
N TYR A 355 -11.58 -23.70 0.65
CA TYR A 355 -12.55 -24.06 -0.39
C TYR A 355 -12.66 -25.58 -0.61
N GLU A 356 -11.56 -26.28 -0.62
CA GLU A 356 -11.56 -27.75 -0.78
C GLU A 356 -11.89 -28.50 0.53
N LYS A 357 -12.00 -27.78 1.66
CA LYS A 357 -12.20 -28.38 3.00
C LYS A 357 -11.17 -29.44 3.35
N GLN A 358 -9.96 -29.32 2.80
CA GLN A 358 -8.84 -30.19 3.13
C GLN A 358 -8.21 -29.73 4.45
N PRO A 359 -8.21 -30.57 5.52
CA PRO A 359 -7.68 -30.14 6.79
C PRO A 359 -6.15 -30.09 6.78
N PRO A 360 -5.53 -28.98 7.21
CA PRO A 360 -4.10 -28.94 7.51
C PRO A 360 -3.81 -29.64 8.85
N GLN A 361 -2.54 -29.94 9.13
CA GLN A 361 -2.12 -30.56 10.40
C GLN A 361 -2.14 -29.53 11.53
N GLU A 362 -2.66 -29.90 12.69
CA GLU A 362 -2.68 -29.06 13.89
C GLU A 362 -1.35 -29.16 14.64
N ILE A 363 -0.82 -28.02 15.11
CA ILE A 363 0.39 -27.98 15.93
C ILE A 363 0.06 -28.30 17.39
N ASN A 364 0.77 -29.27 17.95
CA ASN A 364 0.78 -29.50 19.39
C ASN A 364 1.41 -28.30 20.11
N GLN A 365 0.60 -27.50 20.78
CA GLN A 365 1.09 -26.28 21.43
C GLN A 365 2.06 -26.60 22.60
N ASP A 366 1.95 -27.75 23.22
CA ASP A 366 2.86 -28.19 24.30
C ASP A 366 4.28 -28.48 23.77
N SER A 367 4.43 -28.71 22.46
CA SER A 367 5.74 -28.90 21.82
C SER A 367 6.46 -27.58 21.49
N ILE A 368 5.76 -26.46 21.55
CA ILE A 368 6.33 -25.16 21.27
C ILE A 368 7.15 -24.69 22.48
N LEU A 369 8.45 -24.47 22.28
CA LEU A 369 9.33 -23.99 23.34
C LEU A 369 9.57 -22.48 23.33
N ASP A 370 8.96 -21.77 22.39
CA ASP A 370 9.19 -20.34 22.17
C ASP A 370 8.34 -19.45 23.08
N GLU A 371 8.99 -18.58 23.85
CA GLU A 371 8.34 -17.70 24.82
C GLU A 371 7.45 -16.62 24.16
N ASP A 372 7.83 -16.08 23.00
CA ASP A 372 7.04 -15.08 22.28
C ASP A 372 5.71 -15.69 21.78
N ILE A 373 5.74 -16.92 21.27
CA ILE A 373 4.53 -17.63 20.83
C ILE A 373 3.60 -17.86 22.03
N HIS A 374 4.12 -18.41 23.13
CA HIS A 374 3.33 -18.62 24.35
C HIS A 374 2.76 -17.32 24.92
N HIS A 375 3.51 -16.24 24.81
CA HIS A 375 3.05 -14.93 25.24
C HIS A 375 1.80 -14.49 24.46
N TYR A 376 1.81 -14.53 23.11
CA TYR A 376 0.64 -14.19 22.31
C TYR A 376 -0.55 -15.13 22.55
N LEU A 377 -0.31 -16.43 22.67
CA LEU A 377 -1.36 -17.40 23.02
C LEU A 377 -2.04 -17.05 24.35
N SER A 378 -1.23 -16.66 25.35
CA SER A 378 -1.75 -16.26 26.67
C SER A 378 -2.55 -14.96 26.59
N MET A 379 -2.11 -13.98 25.81
CA MET A 379 -2.83 -12.72 25.60
C MET A 379 -4.19 -12.96 24.94
N ILE A 380 -4.25 -13.78 23.88
CA ILE A 380 -5.49 -14.12 23.19
C ILE A 380 -6.44 -14.90 24.10
N LYS A 381 -5.89 -15.82 24.92
CA LYS A 381 -6.67 -16.55 25.93
C LYS A 381 -7.29 -15.62 26.97
N ASN A 382 -6.58 -14.57 27.39
CA ASN A 382 -7.09 -13.55 28.32
C ASN A 382 -8.24 -12.73 27.72
N LEU A 383 -8.29 -12.57 26.38
CA LEU A 383 -9.44 -11.99 25.67
C LEU A 383 -10.64 -12.93 25.57
N GLY A 384 -10.55 -14.16 26.10
CA GLY A 384 -11.65 -15.14 26.12
C GLY A 384 -11.69 -16.07 24.91
N TYR A 385 -10.57 -16.28 24.22
CA TYR A 385 -10.51 -17.15 23.05
C TYR A 385 -9.61 -18.36 23.28
N GLU A 386 -9.94 -19.46 22.62
CA GLU A 386 -9.06 -20.62 22.44
C GLU A 386 -8.45 -20.55 21.05
N VAL A 387 -7.15 -20.80 20.94
CA VAL A 387 -6.41 -20.72 19.68
C VAL A 387 -5.99 -22.12 19.24
N SER A 388 -6.20 -22.44 17.97
CA SER A 388 -5.55 -23.54 17.28
C SER A 388 -4.57 -22.98 16.25
N ILE A 389 -3.44 -23.67 16.06
CA ILE A 389 -2.42 -23.35 15.06
C ILE A 389 -2.34 -24.51 14.08
N TYR A 390 -2.48 -24.24 12.80
CA TYR A 390 -2.45 -25.25 11.75
C TYR A 390 -1.28 -24.98 10.80
N GLN A 391 -0.54 -26.04 10.45
CA GLN A 391 0.52 -25.97 9.44
C GLN A 391 -0.07 -26.26 8.06
N MET A 392 -0.14 -25.23 7.21
CA MET A 392 -0.62 -25.38 5.83
C MET A 392 0.52 -25.82 4.88
N LEU A 393 1.72 -25.32 5.10
CA LEU A 393 2.93 -25.71 4.37
C LEU A 393 4.16 -25.57 5.26
N SER A 394 5.08 -26.53 5.19
CA SER A 394 6.41 -26.41 5.78
C SER A 394 7.45 -26.95 4.81
N SER A 395 8.29 -26.07 4.29
CA SER A 395 9.37 -26.41 3.37
C SER A 395 10.69 -25.77 3.80
N LYS A 396 11.76 -25.99 3.04
CA LYS A 396 13.03 -25.28 3.25
C LYS A 396 13.00 -23.84 2.74
N VAL A 397 11.97 -23.47 1.97
CA VAL A 397 11.87 -22.19 1.28
C VAL A 397 10.82 -21.30 1.92
N ILE A 398 9.72 -21.87 2.39
CA ILE A 398 8.62 -21.13 3.00
C ILE A 398 7.85 -22.02 3.97
N SER A 399 7.38 -21.43 5.05
CA SER A 399 6.48 -22.04 6.04
C SER A 399 5.24 -21.16 6.18
N ILE A 400 4.05 -21.81 6.19
CA ILE A 400 2.76 -21.11 6.21
C ILE A 400 1.91 -21.72 7.33
N TYR A 401 1.40 -20.86 8.19
CA TYR A 401 0.56 -21.27 9.32
C TYR A 401 -0.76 -20.50 9.34
N TRP A 402 -1.81 -21.19 9.68
CA TRP A 402 -3.14 -20.65 9.90
C TRP A 402 -3.46 -20.69 11.40
N THR A 403 -3.86 -19.58 11.98
CA THR A 403 -4.29 -19.46 13.36
C THR A 403 -5.79 -19.17 13.43
N ILE A 404 -6.50 -19.87 14.29
CA ILE A 404 -7.94 -19.69 14.49
C ILE A 404 -8.20 -19.45 15.97
N ALA A 405 -8.84 -18.34 16.27
CA ALA A 405 -9.40 -18.05 17.58
C ALA A 405 -10.87 -18.51 17.62
N ARG A 406 -11.23 -19.31 18.61
CA ARG A 406 -12.61 -19.71 18.89
C ARG A 406 -13.05 -19.03 20.19
N GLY A 407 -14.11 -18.21 20.08
CA GLY A 407 -14.65 -17.46 21.20
C GLY A 407 -15.41 -18.34 22.18
N LYS A 408 -15.27 -18.04 23.47
CA LYS A 408 -16.14 -18.57 24.53
C LYS A 408 -17.44 -17.76 24.58
N ASN A 409 -18.41 -18.26 25.35
CA ASN A 409 -19.67 -17.53 25.54
C ASN A 409 -19.42 -16.09 25.98
N GLY A 410 -19.98 -15.13 25.24
CA GLY A 410 -19.80 -13.70 25.45
C GLY A 410 -18.66 -13.04 24.68
N SER A 411 -17.88 -13.81 23.89
CA SER A 411 -16.87 -13.25 23.00
C SER A 411 -17.49 -12.55 21.79
N LYS A 412 -16.80 -11.52 21.27
CA LYS A 412 -17.24 -10.73 20.11
C LYS A 412 -17.43 -11.60 18.86
N PHE A 413 -16.48 -12.47 18.61
CA PHE A 413 -16.47 -13.38 17.46
C PHE A 413 -16.60 -14.83 17.93
N ALA A 414 -17.44 -15.60 17.27
CA ALA A 414 -17.46 -17.04 17.47
C ALA A 414 -16.19 -17.68 16.90
N THR A 415 -15.73 -17.18 15.75
CA THR A 415 -14.50 -17.62 15.10
C THR A 415 -13.82 -16.44 14.43
N TYR A 416 -12.50 -16.34 14.56
CA TYR A 416 -11.67 -15.37 13.84
C TYR A 416 -10.41 -16.05 13.31
N SER A 417 -9.98 -15.70 12.10
CA SER A 417 -8.85 -16.33 11.41
C SER A 417 -7.76 -15.32 11.07
N ALA A 418 -6.51 -15.73 11.20
CA ALA A 418 -5.36 -15.04 10.63
C ALA A 418 -4.33 -16.07 10.15
N ALA A 419 -3.49 -15.69 9.22
CA ALA A 419 -2.42 -16.56 8.75
C ALA A 419 -1.07 -15.82 8.77
N GLY A 420 -0.01 -16.55 8.51
CA GLY A 420 1.33 -15.98 8.39
C GLY A 420 2.22 -16.87 7.56
N ALA A 421 2.98 -16.25 6.68
CA ALA A 421 3.98 -16.91 5.86
C ALA A 421 5.35 -16.28 6.06
N HIS A 422 6.35 -17.11 6.19
CA HIS A 422 7.74 -16.70 6.31
C HIS A 422 8.66 -17.87 5.99
N LEU A 423 9.93 -17.60 5.73
CA LEU A 423 10.92 -18.66 5.64
C LEU A 423 11.00 -19.46 6.95
N PHE A 424 10.99 -18.75 8.10
CA PHE A 424 11.05 -19.35 9.43
C PHE A 424 9.65 -19.60 10.00
N GLY A 425 9.36 -20.82 10.37
CA GLY A 425 8.06 -21.23 10.93
C GLY A 425 7.68 -20.45 12.18
N LYS A 426 8.64 -20.23 13.07
CA LYS A 426 8.46 -19.36 14.25
C LYS A 426 7.96 -17.97 13.87
N THR A 427 8.61 -17.31 12.90
CA THR A 427 8.25 -15.95 12.48
C THR A 427 6.86 -15.93 11.84
N ALA A 428 6.52 -16.95 11.04
CA ALA A 428 5.20 -17.09 10.44
C ALA A 428 4.09 -17.22 11.50
N ILE A 429 4.29 -18.08 12.51
CA ILE A 429 3.34 -18.25 13.63
C ILE A 429 3.19 -16.94 14.42
N ILE A 430 4.30 -16.28 14.76
CA ILE A 430 4.26 -15.00 15.49
C ILE A 430 3.53 -13.94 14.70
N SER A 431 3.71 -13.88 13.38
CA SER A 431 3.00 -12.93 12.50
C SER A 431 1.49 -13.18 12.55
N ALA A 432 1.06 -14.44 12.36
CA ALA A 432 -0.34 -14.82 12.43
C ALA A 432 -0.97 -14.52 13.80
N LEU A 433 -0.27 -14.84 14.89
CA LEU A 433 -0.78 -14.59 16.25
C LEU A 433 -0.85 -13.10 16.59
N LYS A 434 0.08 -12.29 16.08
CA LYS A 434 0.03 -10.82 16.23
C LYS A 434 -1.18 -10.23 15.55
N GLU A 435 -1.42 -10.62 14.31
CA GLU A 435 -2.59 -10.17 13.55
C GLU A 435 -3.89 -10.59 14.23
N LEU A 436 -3.97 -11.87 14.65
CA LEU A 436 -5.10 -12.40 15.38
C LEU A 436 -5.37 -11.64 16.70
N TYR A 437 -4.34 -11.46 17.53
CA TYR A 437 -4.47 -10.72 18.79
C TYR A 437 -4.94 -9.29 18.56
N PHE A 438 -4.30 -8.62 17.63
CA PHE A 438 -4.59 -7.23 17.31
C PHE A 438 -6.03 -7.04 16.83
N ALA A 439 -6.48 -7.85 15.89
CA ALA A 439 -7.84 -7.79 15.40
C ALA A 439 -8.88 -8.01 16.52
N LEU A 440 -8.68 -9.03 17.36
CA LEU A 440 -9.57 -9.29 18.49
C LEU A 440 -9.57 -8.17 19.54
N TYR A 441 -8.45 -7.47 19.71
CA TYR A 441 -8.31 -6.40 20.69
C TYR A 441 -8.95 -5.09 20.20
N ILE A 442 -8.71 -4.71 18.93
CA ILE A 442 -9.13 -3.41 18.37
C ILE A 442 -10.63 -3.31 18.12
N TYR A 443 -11.30 -4.42 17.82
CA TYR A 443 -12.75 -4.35 17.63
C TYR A 443 -13.43 -3.88 18.94
N ASP A 444 -13.58 -2.55 19.07
CA ASP A 444 -14.14 -1.88 20.24
C ASP A 444 -15.68 -1.75 20.16
N GLU A 445 -16.28 -2.32 19.13
CA GLU A 445 -17.72 -2.34 18.99
C GLU A 445 -18.36 -3.26 20.04
N ASP A 446 -19.58 -2.90 20.45
CA ASP A 446 -20.36 -3.72 21.36
C ASP A 446 -20.58 -5.14 20.79
N VAL A 447 -20.33 -6.14 21.62
CA VAL A 447 -20.49 -7.57 21.29
C VAL A 447 -21.85 -7.86 20.66
N GLU A 448 -22.92 -7.32 21.26
CA GLU A 448 -24.28 -7.54 20.75
C GLU A 448 -24.50 -6.89 19.38
N HIS A 449 -23.91 -5.75 19.10
CA HIS A 449 -24.00 -5.10 17.80
C HIS A 449 -23.29 -5.91 16.71
N ILE A 450 -22.09 -6.40 16.97
CA ILE A 450 -21.34 -7.27 16.02
C ILE A 450 -22.15 -8.55 15.74
N LYS A 451 -22.66 -9.21 16.78
CA LYS A 451 -23.43 -10.45 16.63
C LYS A 451 -24.77 -10.23 15.93
N GLU A 452 -25.44 -9.12 16.20
CA GLU A 452 -26.69 -8.78 15.53
C GLU A 452 -26.46 -8.55 14.04
N ASN A 453 -25.44 -7.77 13.68
CA ASN A 453 -25.03 -7.58 12.29
C ASN A 453 -24.68 -8.94 11.64
N GLY A 454 -23.95 -9.79 12.34
CA GLY A 454 -23.63 -11.13 11.85
C GLY A 454 -24.87 -12.00 11.61
N ARG A 455 -25.90 -11.96 12.50
CA ARG A 455 -27.15 -12.72 12.32
C ARG A 455 -27.96 -12.24 11.10
N GLN A 456 -28.00 -10.92 10.88
CA GLN A 456 -28.75 -10.33 9.78
C GLN A 456 -28.06 -10.49 8.42
N MET A 457 -26.73 -10.56 8.40
CA MET A 457 -25.93 -10.60 7.20
C MET A 457 -26.09 -11.95 6.45
N GLN A 458 -26.41 -11.87 5.17
CA GLN A 458 -26.35 -13.01 4.24
C GLN A 458 -25.01 -12.98 3.47
N ALA A 459 -24.67 -14.07 2.77
CA ALA A 459 -23.43 -14.12 1.99
C ALA A 459 -23.31 -12.95 0.97
N GLN A 460 -24.43 -12.59 0.33
CA GLN A 460 -24.50 -11.51 -0.66
C GLN A 460 -24.29 -10.12 -0.05
N ASP A 461 -24.45 -9.96 1.25
CA ASP A 461 -24.25 -8.70 1.97
C ASP A 461 -22.78 -8.44 2.30
N VAL A 462 -21.93 -9.45 2.22
CA VAL A 462 -20.48 -9.34 2.43
C VAL A 462 -19.85 -8.54 1.29
N LYS A 463 -19.32 -7.35 1.56
CA LYS A 463 -18.75 -6.42 0.57
C LYS A 463 -17.34 -5.97 0.91
N THR A 464 -17.02 -5.86 2.18
CA THR A 464 -15.75 -5.31 2.68
C THR A 464 -14.94 -6.37 3.44
N VAL A 465 -13.67 -6.09 3.67
CA VAL A 465 -12.79 -6.91 4.51
C VAL A 465 -13.42 -7.17 5.89
N ALA A 466 -13.93 -6.13 6.55
CA ALA A 466 -14.57 -6.24 7.86
C ALA A 466 -15.82 -7.15 7.86
N ASP A 467 -16.59 -7.15 6.76
CA ASP A 467 -17.79 -7.99 6.67
C ASP A 467 -17.47 -9.48 6.73
N HIS A 468 -16.28 -9.91 6.26
CA HIS A 468 -15.84 -11.30 6.37
C HIS A 468 -15.72 -11.73 7.84
N ALA A 469 -15.15 -10.89 8.71
CA ALA A 469 -15.07 -11.16 10.14
C ALA A 469 -16.45 -11.15 10.82
N ILE A 470 -17.28 -10.13 10.50
CA ILE A 470 -18.63 -10.01 11.06
C ILE A 470 -19.51 -11.20 10.64
N TYR A 471 -19.36 -11.66 9.40
CA TYR A 471 -20.08 -12.84 8.91
C TYR A 471 -19.82 -14.07 9.78
N TYR A 472 -18.58 -14.29 10.24
CA TYR A 472 -18.20 -15.40 11.11
C TYR A 472 -18.26 -15.09 12.62
N SER A 473 -18.88 -13.97 13.02
CA SER A 473 -19.02 -13.60 14.43
C SER A 473 -20.00 -14.51 15.19
N ILE A 474 -20.92 -15.20 14.50
CA ILE A 474 -21.98 -16.01 15.11
C ILE A 474 -21.64 -17.49 15.11
N GLU A 475 -22.14 -18.18 16.14
CA GLU A 475 -21.89 -19.60 16.40
C GLU A 475 -22.39 -20.53 15.28
N ASP A 476 -23.54 -20.22 14.68
CA ASP A 476 -24.16 -21.03 13.63
C ASP A 476 -23.25 -21.25 12.42
N ARG A 477 -22.37 -20.27 12.12
CA ARG A 477 -21.43 -20.36 11.01
C ARG A 477 -20.13 -21.06 11.35
N SER A 478 -19.87 -21.30 12.65
CA SER A 478 -18.71 -22.08 13.09
C SER A 478 -18.73 -23.51 12.57
N ILE A 479 -19.89 -24.04 12.15
CA ILE A 479 -20.02 -25.35 11.52
C ILE A 479 -19.16 -25.49 10.26
N GLN A 480 -18.90 -24.39 9.55
CA GLN A 480 -18.06 -24.40 8.35
C GLN A 480 -16.60 -24.76 8.63
N PHE A 481 -16.16 -24.66 9.89
CA PHE A 481 -14.83 -25.05 10.36
C PHE A 481 -14.75 -26.50 10.87
N ASN A 482 -15.84 -27.30 10.74
CA ASN A 482 -15.87 -28.68 11.26
C ASN A 482 -14.87 -29.62 10.57
N PHE A 483 -14.43 -29.29 9.35
CA PHE A 483 -13.38 -30.06 8.65
C PHE A 483 -12.02 -29.99 9.37
N LEU A 484 -11.84 -29.07 10.32
CA LEU A 484 -10.64 -28.93 11.15
C LEU A 484 -10.74 -29.72 12.47
N LYS A 485 -11.79 -30.48 12.70
CA LYS A 485 -11.96 -31.31 13.93
C LYS A 485 -11.34 -32.69 13.76
N GLY A 486 -10.54 -33.09 14.74
CA GLY A 486 -9.94 -34.42 14.74
C GLY A 486 -8.87 -34.64 13.68
N VAL A 487 -8.23 -33.56 13.28
CA VAL A 487 -7.11 -33.59 12.34
C VAL A 487 -5.85 -34.17 12.99
N GLU A 488 -4.88 -34.55 12.18
CA GLU A 488 -3.58 -35.01 12.66
C GLU A 488 -2.90 -33.90 13.45
N VAL A 489 -2.40 -34.24 14.64
CA VAL A 489 -1.63 -33.34 15.51
C VAL A 489 -0.16 -33.69 15.39
N ILE A 490 0.66 -32.67 15.10
CA ILE A 490 2.10 -32.83 14.95
C ILE A 490 2.84 -31.92 15.92
N ASP A 491 4.05 -32.29 16.29
CA ASP A 491 4.92 -31.43 17.09
C ASP A 491 5.54 -30.32 16.23
N PHE A 492 5.74 -29.15 16.84
CA PHE A 492 6.38 -28.04 16.20
C PHE A 492 7.91 -28.22 16.19
N GLU A 493 8.48 -28.30 15.00
CA GLU A 493 9.94 -28.37 14.83
C GLU A 493 10.50 -26.98 14.49
N ILE A 494 11.37 -26.45 15.36
CA ILE A 494 12.11 -25.22 15.07
C ILE A 494 13.22 -25.54 14.06
N LYS A 495 13.09 -25.03 12.85
CA LYS A 495 14.09 -25.15 11.78
C LYS A 495 14.91 -23.85 11.57
N ASP A 496 14.90 -22.98 12.56
CA ASP A 496 15.18 -21.53 12.37
C ASP A 496 16.62 -21.10 12.65
N ASP A 497 17.59 -22.02 12.66
CA ASP A 497 18.94 -21.72 13.15
C ASP A 497 20.00 -21.71 12.02
N TYR A 498 19.74 -20.95 10.95
CA TYR A 498 20.75 -20.78 9.91
C TYR A 498 20.79 -19.34 9.34
N SER A 499 22.00 -18.86 9.08
CA SER A 499 22.20 -17.62 8.36
C SER A 499 21.86 -17.81 6.90
N ILE A 500 21.02 -16.93 6.34
CA ILE A 500 20.59 -17.00 4.94
C ILE A 500 21.23 -15.87 4.18
N GLU A 501 21.82 -16.22 3.05
CA GLU A 501 22.21 -15.23 2.06
C GLU A 501 20.97 -14.85 1.24
N LEU A 502 20.61 -13.56 1.24
CA LEU A 502 19.40 -13.05 0.61
C LEU A 502 19.31 -13.43 -0.88
N ASP A 503 20.42 -13.36 -1.60
CA ASP A 503 20.47 -13.61 -3.04
C ASP A 503 20.22 -15.08 -3.38
N SER A 504 20.78 -15.99 -2.59
CA SER A 504 20.52 -17.42 -2.74
C SER A 504 19.07 -17.74 -2.43
N TYR A 505 18.57 -17.25 -1.29
CA TYR A 505 17.19 -17.47 -0.88
C TYR A 505 16.18 -16.90 -1.89
N TYR A 506 16.43 -15.70 -2.40
CA TYR A 506 15.60 -15.10 -3.43
C TYR A 506 15.49 -16.03 -4.67
N SER A 507 16.63 -16.55 -5.14
CA SER A 507 16.64 -17.44 -6.29
C SER A 507 15.91 -18.75 -6.02
N ASP A 508 16.11 -19.35 -4.84
CA ASP A 508 15.44 -20.59 -4.43
C ASP A 508 13.93 -20.42 -4.34
N LEU A 509 13.45 -19.27 -3.80
CA LEU A 509 12.02 -18.96 -3.72
C LEU A 509 11.39 -18.77 -5.09
N LEU A 510 12.05 -18.08 -6.00
CA LEU A 510 11.55 -17.91 -7.38
C LEU A 510 11.48 -19.23 -8.14
N GLU A 511 12.53 -20.06 -8.03
CA GLU A 511 12.54 -21.39 -8.64
C GLU A 511 11.44 -22.29 -8.07
N PHE A 512 11.26 -22.28 -6.74
CA PHE A 512 10.20 -23.02 -6.06
C PHE A 512 8.82 -22.57 -6.53
N THR A 513 8.61 -21.26 -6.68
CA THR A 513 7.34 -20.68 -7.18
C THR A 513 7.06 -21.13 -8.62
N ASN A 514 8.05 -21.03 -9.50
CA ASN A 514 7.90 -21.44 -10.89
C ASN A 514 7.61 -22.96 -11.03
N LYS A 515 8.25 -23.77 -10.19
CA LYS A 515 8.03 -25.22 -10.18
C LYS A 515 6.61 -25.61 -9.76
N LEU A 516 6.03 -24.91 -8.80
CA LEU A 516 4.70 -25.22 -8.25
C LEU A 516 3.55 -24.62 -9.07
N PHE A 517 3.72 -23.41 -9.56
CA PHE A 517 2.63 -22.62 -10.12
C PHE A 517 2.87 -22.18 -11.57
N GLY A 518 4.02 -22.56 -12.17
CA GLY A 518 4.38 -22.13 -13.51
C GLY A 518 4.89 -20.69 -13.56
N ASN A 519 4.67 -20.02 -14.69
CA ASN A 519 5.17 -18.69 -14.93
C ASN A 519 4.50 -17.62 -14.04
N PHE A 520 5.25 -16.59 -13.73
CA PHE A 520 4.76 -15.42 -12.97
C PHE A 520 5.44 -14.12 -13.43
N TYR A 521 4.85 -13.01 -13.03
CA TYR A 521 5.21 -11.67 -13.46
C TYR A 521 5.50 -10.78 -12.26
N ILE A 522 6.53 -9.94 -12.36
CA ILE A 522 6.91 -8.98 -11.32
C ILE A 522 6.85 -7.57 -11.92
N VAL A 523 6.06 -6.69 -11.31
CA VAL A 523 5.96 -5.28 -11.69
C VAL A 523 6.62 -4.42 -10.63
N ASP A 524 7.63 -3.62 -11.02
CA ASP A 524 8.16 -2.55 -10.15
C ASP A 524 7.17 -1.38 -10.18
N ASN A 525 6.36 -1.30 -9.13
CA ASN A 525 5.34 -0.28 -8.98
C ASN A 525 5.77 0.87 -8.06
N THR A 526 7.08 0.99 -7.80
CA THR A 526 7.63 1.93 -6.83
C THR A 526 7.43 3.38 -7.25
N PRO A 527 6.70 4.19 -6.48
CA PRO A 527 6.64 5.63 -6.67
C PRO A 527 8.02 6.28 -6.55
N LYS A 528 8.24 7.35 -7.31
CA LYS A 528 9.56 8.00 -7.36
C LYS A 528 10.06 8.47 -5.99
N GLY A 529 9.18 9.03 -5.16
CA GLY A 529 9.56 9.48 -3.82
C GLY A 529 10.05 8.33 -2.93
N LEU A 530 9.45 7.15 -3.06
CA LEU A 530 9.92 5.96 -2.33
C LEU A 530 11.29 5.48 -2.84
N LYS A 531 11.53 5.53 -4.15
CA LYS A 531 12.87 5.25 -4.72
C LYS A 531 13.94 6.21 -4.17
N GLU A 532 13.60 7.47 -3.98
CA GLU A 532 14.52 8.49 -3.47
C GLU A 532 14.94 8.25 -2.00
N ILE A 533 14.10 7.58 -1.22
CA ILE A 533 14.42 7.16 0.16
C ILE A 533 14.91 5.71 0.26
N GLY A 534 15.14 5.06 -0.88
CA GLY A 534 15.72 3.70 -0.93
C GLY A 534 14.72 2.58 -0.71
N LEU A 535 13.42 2.84 -0.80
CA LEU A 535 12.37 1.81 -0.76
C LEU A 535 11.99 1.34 -2.16
N CYS A 536 11.59 0.09 -2.24
CA CYS A 536 11.03 -0.53 -3.43
C CYS A 536 9.65 -1.09 -3.13
N GLU A 537 8.70 -0.89 -4.02
CA GLU A 537 7.39 -1.51 -4.00
C GLU A 537 7.20 -2.32 -5.28
N VAL A 538 6.73 -3.55 -5.12
CA VAL A 538 6.46 -4.45 -6.23
C VAL A 538 5.08 -5.08 -6.10
N LYS A 539 4.55 -5.50 -7.25
CA LYS A 539 3.43 -6.43 -7.34
C LYS A 539 3.92 -7.69 -8.04
N VAL A 540 3.81 -8.84 -7.37
CA VAL A 540 3.97 -10.14 -8.04
C VAL A 540 2.59 -10.66 -8.42
N PHE A 541 2.46 -11.13 -9.65
CA PHE A 541 1.26 -11.77 -10.17
C PHE A 541 1.58 -13.20 -10.61
N VAL A 542 0.94 -14.18 -9.99
CA VAL A 542 1.16 -15.61 -10.23
C VAL A 542 -0.16 -16.22 -10.74
N PRO A 543 -0.35 -16.35 -12.06
CA PRO A 543 -1.61 -16.87 -12.62
C PRO A 543 -2.03 -18.23 -12.06
N GLY A 544 -1.08 -19.11 -11.74
CA GLY A 544 -1.34 -20.45 -11.18
C GLY A 544 -1.78 -20.47 -9.71
N MET A 545 -1.79 -19.33 -9.00
CA MET A 545 -2.27 -19.23 -7.61
C MET A 545 -3.73 -18.78 -7.56
N GLN A 546 -4.38 -19.09 -6.45
CA GLN A 546 -5.69 -18.53 -6.10
C GLN A 546 -5.51 -17.18 -5.42
N ASP A 547 -5.92 -16.11 -6.07
CA ASP A 547 -5.96 -14.78 -5.48
C ASP A 547 -7.08 -14.63 -4.45
N MET A 548 -6.84 -13.85 -3.40
CA MET A 548 -7.84 -13.50 -2.40
C MET A 548 -8.56 -12.21 -2.77
N ASN A 549 -9.87 -12.29 -2.89
CA ASN A 549 -10.74 -11.15 -3.18
C ASN A 549 -11.80 -10.99 -2.12
N PHE A 550 -12.10 -9.76 -1.77
CA PHE A 550 -13.05 -9.44 -0.72
C PHE A 550 -14.41 -9.05 -1.30
N GLY A 551 -15.46 -9.51 -0.62
CA GLY A 551 -16.85 -9.32 -1.00
C GLY A 551 -17.38 -10.41 -1.93
N TYR A 552 -18.62 -10.83 -1.67
CA TYR A 552 -19.29 -11.91 -2.38
C TYR A 552 -19.27 -11.75 -3.92
N ALA A 553 -19.54 -10.54 -4.40
CA ALA A 553 -19.60 -10.27 -5.84
C ALA A 553 -18.23 -10.31 -6.55
N ASN A 554 -17.14 -10.28 -5.79
CA ASN A 554 -15.78 -10.29 -6.34
C ASN A 554 -15.11 -11.65 -6.27
N GLN A 555 -15.76 -12.65 -5.64
CA GLN A 555 -15.19 -13.99 -5.51
C GLN A 555 -15.09 -14.66 -6.89
N TYR A 556 -14.00 -15.33 -7.09
CA TYR A 556 -13.78 -16.26 -8.19
C TYR A 556 -12.86 -17.39 -7.77
N ILE A 557 -12.94 -18.50 -8.47
CA ILE A 557 -12.12 -19.69 -8.24
C ILE A 557 -11.21 -19.89 -9.44
N ASN A 558 -9.95 -20.11 -9.19
CA ASN A 558 -9.00 -20.63 -10.17
C ASN A 558 -9.18 -22.15 -10.24
N HIS A 559 -9.86 -22.66 -11.26
CA HIS A 559 -10.23 -24.07 -11.41
C HIS A 559 -9.05 -25.00 -11.73
N GLN A 560 -7.90 -24.46 -12.11
CA GLN A 560 -6.64 -25.23 -12.17
C GLN A 560 -6.04 -25.45 -10.79
N ARG A 561 -6.32 -24.55 -9.84
CA ARG A 561 -5.74 -24.56 -8.50
C ARG A 561 -6.65 -25.19 -7.44
N ILE A 562 -7.95 -24.94 -7.55
CA ILE A 562 -8.97 -25.39 -6.57
C ILE A 562 -10.01 -26.27 -7.26
N HIS A 563 -10.22 -27.44 -6.72
CA HIS A 563 -11.16 -28.44 -7.23
C HIS A 563 -12.39 -28.47 -6.32
N LEU A 564 -13.49 -27.87 -6.79
CA LEU A 564 -14.77 -27.93 -6.08
C LEU A 564 -15.60 -29.10 -6.59
N ASP A 565 -16.27 -29.82 -5.67
CA ASP A 565 -17.20 -30.89 -6.02
C ASP A 565 -18.52 -30.32 -6.55
N GLY A 566 -18.73 -30.38 -7.86
CA GLY A 566 -20.03 -30.11 -8.50
C GLY A 566 -20.51 -28.66 -8.36
N ASN A 567 -21.84 -28.46 -8.30
CA ASN A 567 -22.50 -27.16 -8.18
C ASN A 567 -22.49 -26.59 -6.75
N GLN A 568 -21.39 -26.70 -6.02
CA GLN A 568 -21.30 -26.09 -4.69
C GLN A 568 -21.17 -24.56 -4.81
N GLU A 569 -22.00 -23.86 -4.04
CA GLU A 569 -21.85 -22.42 -3.87
C GLU A 569 -20.50 -22.13 -3.16
N VAL A 570 -19.72 -21.20 -3.72
CA VAL A 570 -18.42 -20.80 -3.16
C VAL A 570 -18.67 -20.11 -1.82
N PRO A 571 -18.21 -20.69 -0.70
CA PRO A 571 -18.46 -20.10 0.61
C PRO A 571 -17.64 -18.82 0.80
N ILE A 572 -18.15 -17.89 1.59
CA ILE A 572 -17.36 -16.73 2.03
C ILE A 572 -16.13 -17.24 2.80
N HIS A 573 -14.94 -16.74 2.49
CA HIS A 573 -13.75 -17.08 3.27
C HIS A 573 -13.70 -16.27 4.57
N PRO A 574 -13.21 -16.86 5.69
CA PRO A 574 -13.19 -16.21 7.00
C PRO A 574 -11.90 -15.37 7.24
N PHE A 575 -11.19 -15.02 6.22
CA PHE A 575 -9.98 -14.20 6.31
C PHE A 575 -10.39 -12.74 6.11
N PRO A 576 -10.23 -11.85 7.12
CA PRO A 576 -10.57 -10.45 7.02
C PRO A 576 -9.47 -9.60 6.38
#